data_cb62236accb92ca1461fa71f8dd619f6
#
_entry.id   cb62236accb92ca1461fa71f8dd619f6
#
_cell.length_a   1.000
_cell.length_b   1.000
_cell.length_c   1.000
_cell.angle_alpha   90.00
_cell.angle_beta   90.00
_cell.angle_gamma   90.00
#
_symmetry.space_group_name_H-M   'P 1'
#
loop_
_entity.id
_entity.type
_entity.pdbx_description
1 polymer ?
#
loop_
_entity_poly.entity_id
_entity_poly.type
_entity_poly.pdbx_seq_one_letter_code
_entity_poly.pdbx_strand_id
1 'polypeptide(L)'
;MSVSEHGPAERPRRFGAIIRRLQPLLDFLRPYWTILITPSRTLSLGFLTIGGFLGGILFWGGFNTALEATNTERFCVSCHEMRDNVFAELKSTIHYSNRSGVRATCPDCHVPHNWTDKIARKIQASKEVWGKIFGSISTREKFLDMRLELASHEWARLKANNSLECRNCHSAESMDLVKQGTRAAEAHQRFLFTGEKTCIDCHKGIAHKLPAGAYDFGLASGGHEGSIKAMQAYLETTSEMKATLAADNRSQ
;
A
#
# COMPACT_ATOMS: atom_id res chain seq x y z
N MET A 1 -6.49 -57.82 -39.31
CA MET A 1 -5.65 -56.88 -38.51
C MET A 1 -5.77 -55.52 -39.10
N SER A 2 -6.59 -54.65 -38.51
CA SER A 2 -6.86 -53.29 -38.99
C SER A 2 -5.98 -52.33 -38.21
N VAL A 3 -5.08 -51.62 -38.87
CA VAL A 3 -4.20 -50.63 -38.32
C VAL A 3 -4.98 -49.30 -38.34
N SER A 4 -5.36 -48.76 -37.20
CA SER A 4 -5.98 -47.44 -37.06
C SER A 4 -4.90 -46.38 -37.15
N GLU A 5 -4.87 -45.60 -38.21
CA GLU A 5 -4.05 -44.37 -38.35
C GLU A 5 -4.61 -43.30 -37.40
N HIS A 6 -3.82 -42.91 -36.43
CA HIS A 6 -4.09 -41.73 -35.60
C HIS A 6 -3.65 -40.48 -36.40
N GLY A 7 -4.61 -39.70 -36.84
CA GLY A 7 -4.36 -38.37 -37.43
C GLY A 7 -3.72 -37.39 -36.44
N PRO A 8 -2.95 -36.38 -36.91
CA PRO A 8 -2.25 -35.42 -36.08
C PRO A 8 -3.24 -34.58 -35.26
N ALA A 9 -3.01 -34.49 -33.94
CA ALA A 9 -3.82 -33.69 -33.03
C ALA A 9 -3.88 -32.22 -33.44
N GLU A 10 -5.07 -31.71 -33.70
CA GLU A 10 -5.32 -30.29 -33.96
C GLU A 10 -4.91 -29.44 -32.76
N ARG A 11 -3.90 -28.60 -32.95
CA ARG A 11 -3.51 -27.60 -31.94
C ARG A 11 -4.63 -26.58 -31.75
N PRO A 12 -4.96 -26.21 -30.51
CA PRO A 12 -6.13 -25.36 -30.22
C PRO A 12 -6.00 -23.98 -30.91
N ARG A 13 -6.97 -23.63 -31.74
CA ARG A 13 -7.07 -22.38 -32.56
C ARG A 13 -6.95 -21.08 -31.73
N ARG A 14 -7.12 -21.16 -30.39
CA ARG A 14 -7.01 -20.01 -29.47
C ARG A 14 -5.57 -19.48 -29.32
N PHE A 15 -4.55 -20.33 -29.39
CA PHE A 15 -3.14 -19.92 -29.29
C PHE A 15 -2.69 -19.04 -30.48
N GLY A 16 -3.17 -19.35 -31.69
CA GLY A 16 -2.85 -18.58 -32.90
C GLY A 16 -3.43 -17.16 -32.89
N ALA A 17 -4.58 -16.95 -32.23
CA ALA A 17 -5.20 -15.63 -32.13
C ALA A 17 -4.45 -14.71 -31.15
N ILE A 18 -3.93 -15.27 -30.05
CA ILE A 18 -3.12 -14.52 -29.08
C ILE A 18 -1.78 -14.11 -29.71
N ILE A 19 -1.11 -15.03 -30.37
CA ILE A 19 0.17 -14.74 -31.06
C ILE A 19 -0.03 -13.65 -32.12
N ARG A 20 -1.11 -13.70 -32.88
CA ARG A 20 -1.40 -12.70 -33.92
C ARG A 20 -1.67 -11.30 -33.34
N ARG A 21 -2.27 -11.21 -32.17
CA ARG A 21 -2.45 -9.93 -31.44
C ARG A 21 -1.15 -9.36 -30.88
N LEU A 22 -0.21 -10.23 -30.52
CA LEU A 22 1.09 -9.82 -29.98
C LEU A 22 2.14 -9.57 -31.07
N GLN A 23 1.85 -9.98 -32.31
CA GLN A 23 2.78 -9.84 -33.44
C GLN A 23 3.33 -8.40 -33.62
N PRO A 24 2.50 -7.34 -33.61
CA PRO A 24 3.02 -5.98 -33.81
C PRO A 24 3.94 -5.55 -32.66
N LEU A 25 3.68 -6.00 -31.43
CA LEU A 25 4.56 -5.76 -30.29
C LEU A 25 5.89 -6.53 -30.43
N LEU A 26 5.81 -7.79 -30.86
CA LEU A 26 6.99 -8.62 -31.09
C LEU A 26 7.86 -8.05 -32.21
N ASP A 27 7.23 -7.59 -33.30
CA ASP A 27 7.95 -6.99 -34.43
C ASP A 27 8.60 -5.65 -34.04
N PHE A 28 7.93 -4.86 -33.18
CA PHE A 28 8.52 -3.65 -32.60
C PHE A 28 9.73 -3.96 -31.69
N LEU A 29 9.65 -5.01 -30.89
CA LEU A 29 10.73 -5.40 -29.97
C LEU A 29 11.88 -6.15 -30.63
N ARG A 30 11.65 -6.76 -31.78
CA ARG A 30 12.63 -7.58 -32.50
C ARG A 30 13.98 -6.88 -32.77
N PRO A 31 14.03 -5.61 -33.23
CA PRO A 31 15.32 -4.94 -33.47
C PRO A 31 16.10 -4.72 -32.17
N TYR A 32 15.42 -4.40 -31.08
CA TYR A 32 16.06 -4.26 -29.77
C TYR A 32 16.59 -5.60 -29.26
N TRP A 33 15.83 -6.68 -29.45
CA TRP A 33 16.25 -8.03 -29.12
C TRP A 33 17.49 -8.47 -29.92
N THR A 34 17.53 -8.22 -31.22
CA THR A 34 18.71 -8.53 -32.05
C THR A 34 19.96 -7.77 -31.61
N ILE A 35 19.84 -6.50 -31.18
CA ILE A 35 20.95 -5.72 -30.64
C ILE A 35 21.48 -6.37 -29.34
N LEU A 36 20.58 -6.85 -28.46
CA LEU A 36 20.96 -7.48 -27.19
C LEU A 36 21.69 -8.81 -27.36
N ILE A 37 21.29 -9.64 -28.32
CA ILE A 37 21.88 -10.98 -28.51
C ILE A 37 23.04 -11.03 -29.51
N THR A 38 23.25 -9.93 -30.29
CA THR A 38 24.34 -9.89 -31.27
C THR A 38 25.66 -9.53 -30.57
N PRO A 39 26.73 -10.31 -30.75
CA PRO A 39 28.03 -9.99 -30.18
C PRO A 39 28.52 -8.60 -30.64
N SER A 40 28.98 -7.79 -29.68
CA SER A 40 29.52 -6.47 -30.00
C SER A 40 30.86 -6.60 -30.76
N ARG A 41 30.97 -5.85 -31.84
CA ARG A 41 32.21 -5.73 -32.61
C ARG A 41 33.15 -4.63 -32.08
N THR A 42 32.61 -3.73 -31.26
CA THR A 42 33.33 -2.54 -30.77
C THR A 42 33.72 -2.61 -29.31
N LEU A 43 33.02 -3.40 -28.51
CA LEU A 43 33.26 -3.54 -27.08
C LEU A 43 33.75 -4.96 -26.75
N SER A 44 34.84 -5.07 -26.01
CA SER A 44 35.31 -6.37 -25.58
C SER A 44 34.38 -7.00 -24.54
N LEU A 45 34.32 -8.33 -24.50
CA LEU A 45 33.56 -9.07 -23.50
C LEU A 45 33.96 -8.66 -22.07
N GLY A 46 35.27 -8.46 -21.81
CA GLY A 46 35.77 -8.00 -20.52
C GLY A 46 35.17 -6.63 -20.12
N PHE A 47 35.15 -5.67 -21.04
CA PHE A 47 34.56 -4.35 -20.80
C PHE A 47 33.05 -4.44 -20.47
N LEU A 48 32.30 -5.24 -21.23
CA LEU A 48 30.86 -5.44 -21.00
C LEU A 48 30.59 -6.13 -19.66
N THR A 49 31.39 -7.14 -19.30
CA THR A 49 31.22 -7.87 -18.04
C THR A 49 31.57 -6.98 -16.84
N ILE A 50 32.72 -6.33 -16.87
CA ILE A 50 33.15 -5.46 -15.76
C ILE A 50 32.24 -4.23 -15.67
N GLY A 51 31.93 -3.60 -16.78
CA GLY A 51 31.03 -2.44 -16.85
C GLY A 51 29.62 -2.78 -16.40
N GLY A 52 29.08 -3.92 -16.82
CA GLY A 52 27.79 -4.43 -16.38
C GLY A 52 27.77 -4.77 -14.88
N PHE A 53 28.83 -5.39 -14.36
CA PHE A 53 28.98 -5.70 -12.95
C PHE A 53 29.04 -4.43 -12.08
N LEU A 54 29.89 -3.48 -12.44
CA LEU A 54 29.99 -2.21 -11.73
C LEU A 54 28.72 -1.39 -11.86
N GLY A 55 28.12 -1.34 -13.05
CA GLY A 55 26.83 -0.70 -13.28
C GLY A 55 25.70 -1.32 -12.45
N GLY A 56 25.69 -2.64 -12.31
CA GLY A 56 24.76 -3.37 -11.44
C GLY A 56 24.91 -3.01 -9.97
N ILE A 57 26.14 -2.93 -9.47
CA ILE A 57 26.43 -2.51 -8.09
C ILE A 57 25.95 -1.07 -7.86
N LEU A 58 26.29 -0.15 -8.76
CA LEU A 58 25.87 1.25 -8.64
C LEU A 58 24.36 1.40 -8.72
N PHE A 59 23.71 0.69 -9.64
CA PHE A 59 22.24 0.69 -9.76
C PHE A 59 21.59 0.15 -8.48
N TRP A 60 22.02 -1.01 -8.00
CA TRP A 60 21.46 -1.63 -6.82
C TRP A 60 21.68 -0.80 -5.56
N GLY A 61 22.90 -0.29 -5.38
CA GLY A 61 23.23 0.60 -4.27
C GLY A 61 22.44 1.90 -4.31
N GLY A 62 22.38 2.55 -5.48
CA GLY A 62 21.61 3.77 -5.69
C GLY A 62 20.11 3.56 -5.47
N PHE A 63 19.56 2.47 -5.99
CA PHE A 63 18.15 2.10 -5.80
C PHE A 63 17.81 1.91 -4.32
N ASN A 64 18.58 1.11 -3.59
CA ASN A 64 18.32 0.91 -2.15
C ASN A 64 18.50 2.22 -1.36
N THR A 65 19.52 3.03 -1.69
CA THR A 65 19.70 4.34 -1.06
C THR A 65 18.49 5.24 -1.29
N ALA A 66 17.94 5.28 -2.50
CA ALA A 66 16.72 6.06 -2.80
C ALA A 66 15.50 5.53 -2.05
N LEU A 67 15.36 4.21 -1.93
CA LEU A 67 14.29 3.60 -1.12
C LEU A 67 14.38 4.04 0.35
N GLU A 68 15.56 3.98 0.95
CA GLU A 68 15.73 4.36 2.36
C GLU A 68 15.64 5.88 2.56
N ALA A 69 16.16 6.70 1.65
CA ALA A 69 16.02 8.16 1.71
C ALA A 69 14.54 8.60 1.70
N THR A 70 13.71 7.89 0.91
CA THR A 70 12.26 8.12 0.87
C THR A 70 11.50 7.39 1.99
N ASN A 71 12.21 6.69 2.88
CA ASN A 71 11.64 5.96 4.03
C ASN A 71 11.98 6.65 5.35
N THR A 72 11.99 7.97 5.36
CA THR A 72 12.29 8.78 6.54
C THR A 72 11.09 9.66 6.89
N GLU A 73 10.91 9.94 8.19
CA GLU A 73 9.89 10.90 8.64
C GLU A 73 10.10 12.26 7.96
N ARG A 74 11.35 12.71 7.81
CA ARG A 74 11.68 13.97 7.13
C ARG A 74 11.13 14.02 5.71
N PHE A 75 11.23 12.93 4.97
CA PHE A 75 10.64 12.83 3.63
C PHE A 75 9.10 12.91 3.69
N CYS A 76 8.47 12.17 4.57
CA CYS A 76 7.00 12.15 4.70
C CYS A 76 6.44 13.53 5.04
N VAL A 77 7.05 14.24 6.01
CA VAL A 77 6.59 15.57 6.45
C VAL A 77 7.10 16.73 5.57
N SER A 78 7.81 16.44 4.49
CA SER A 78 8.16 17.46 3.49
C SER A 78 6.94 18.00 2.75
N CYS A 79 5.87 17.20 2.65
CA CYS A 79 4.58 17.63 2.14
C CYS A 79 3.78 18.31 3.27
N HIS A 80 3.26 19.51 2.99
CA HIS A 80 2.51 20.29 3.99
C HIS A 80 1.22 19.59 4.42
N GLU A 81 0.59 18.80 3.56
CA GLU A 81 -0.60 18.01 3.90
C GLU A 81 -0.31 17.00 5.02
N MET A 82 0.86 16.36 4.97
CA MET A 82 1.30 15.45 6.02
C MET A 82 1.74 16.20 7.27
N ARG A 83 2.55 17.25 7.11
CA ARG A 83 3.12 18.02 8.22
C ARG A 83 2.05 18.73 9.05
N ASP A 84 1.12 19.40 8.40
CA ASP A 84 0.17 20.32 9.05
C ASP A 84 -1.11 19.60 9.55
N ASN A 85 -1.33 18.36 9.10
CA ASN A 85 -2.46 17.53 9.53
C ASN A 85 -1.98 16.35 10.38
N VAL A 86 -1.68 15.23 9.77
CA VAL A 86 -1.44 13.96 10.49
C VAL A 86 -0.20 13.97 11.38
N PHE A 87 0.88 14.67 10.98
CA PHE A 87 2.05 14.80 11.84
C PHE A 87 1.81 15.70 13.05
N ALA A 88 1.04 16.77 12.88
CA ALA A 88 0.63 17.61 14.01
C ALA A 88 -0.19 16.81 15.04
N GLU A 89 -1.06 15.91 14.57
CA GLU A 89 -1.83 15.02 15.43
C GLU A 89 -0.96 13.97 16.12
N LEU A 90 -0.02 13.34 15.38
CA LEU A 90 0.91 12.35 15.94
C LEU A 90 1.67 12.90 17.15
N LYS A 91 2.09 14.16 17.10
CA LYS A 91 2.84 14.82 18.19
C LYS A 91 2.13 14.81 19.53
N SER A 92 0.81 14.69 19.56
CA SER A 92 0.00 14.65 20.77
C SER A 92 -0.24 13.24 21.31
N THR A 93 0.33 12.20 20.67
CA THR A 93 0.10 10.80 21.02
C THR A 93 1.25 10.19 21.82
N ILE A 94 0.96 9.06 22.50
CA ILE A 94 1.98 8.29 23.21
C ILE A 94 2.99 7.62 22.26
N HIS A 95 2.69 7.49 20.97
CA HIS A 95 3.61 6.99 19.97
C HIS A 95 4.67 8.03 19.59
N TYR A 96 4.40 9.29 19.83
CA TYR A 96 5.40 10.36 19.65
C TYR A 96 6.22 10.61 20.91
N SER A 97 5.58 10.65 22.07
CA SER A 97 6.26 10.91 23.37
C SER A 97 5.65 10.04 24.46
N ASN A 98 6.48 9.25 25.13
CA ASN A 98 6.08 8.32 26.16
C ASN A 98 7.17 8.09 27.21
N ARG A 99 6.82 7.35 28.27
CA ARG A 99 7.70 7.06 29.40
C ARG A 99 8.92 6.22 29.04
N SER A 100 8.84 5.39 28.01
CA SER A 100 9.95 4.51 27.61
C SER A 100 11.00 5.22 26.75
N GLY A 101 10.64 6.38 26.15
CA GLY A 101 11.48 7.09 25.20
C GLY A 101 11.52 6.44 23.81
N VAL A 102 10.82 5.33 23.58
CA VAL A 102 10.70 4.70 22.27
C VAL A 102 9.65 5.46 21.45
N ARG A 103 10.11 6.15 20.41
CA ARG A 103 9.25 6.93 19.53
C ARG A 103 9.02 6.19 18.23
N ALA A 104 7.76 6.11 17.80
CA ALA A 104 7.41 5.66 16.47
C ALA A 104 7.44 6.82 15.46
N THR A 105 7.99 6.57 14.29
CA THR A 105 8.00 7.50 13.15
C THR A 105 6.98 7.05 12.09
N CYS A 106 6.73 7.91 11.09
CA CYS A 106 5.76 7.58 10.03
C CYS A 106 6.04 6.21 9.38
N PRO A 107 7.28 5.90 8.95
CA PRO A 107 7.57 4.61 8.31
C PRO A 107 7.40 3.40 9.23
N ASP A 108 7.56 3.54 10.54
CA ASP A 108 7.40 2.40 11.47
C ASP A 108 5.98 1.81 11.45
N CYS A 109 4.98 2.64 11.16
CA CYS A 109 3.58 2.23 11.05
C CYS A 109 3.09 2.04 9.61
N HIS A 110 3.69 2.78 8.64
CA HIS A 110 3.18 2.85 7.28
C HIS A 110 4.02 2.11 6.24
N VAL A 111 5.22 1.64 6.59
CA VAL A 111 6.12 0.96 5.65
C VAL A 111 6.65 -0.33 6.27
N PRO A 112 6.31 -1.49 5.69
CA PRO A 112 6.85 -2.77 6.15
C PRO A 112 8.38 -2.81 6.14
N HIS A 113 8.97 -3.50 7.11
CA HIS A 113 10.43 -3.62 7.22
C HIS A 113 11.02 -4.57 6.18
N ASN A 114 10.30 -5.64 5.83
CA ASN A 114 10.80 -6.59 4.83
C ASN A 114 10.81 -5.96 3.42
N TRP A 115 11.77 -6.37 2.61
CA TRP A 115 12.05 -5.73 1.33
C TRP A 115 10.90 -5.83 0.33
N THR A 116 10.28 -7.01 0.21
CA THR A 116 9.21 -7.27 -0.76
C THR A 116 7.98 -6.41 -0.48
N ASP A 117 7.50 -6.41 0.77
CA ASP A 117 6.32 -5.64 1.16
C ASP A 117 6.63 -4.14 1.16
N LYS A 118 7.88 -3.74 1.48
CA LYS A 118 8.35 -2.35 1.35
C LYS A 118 8.20 -1.87 -0.09
N ILE A 119 8.65 -2.63 -1.08
CA ILE A 119 8.50 -2.29 -2.50
C ILE A 119 7.03 -2.22 -2.89
N ALA A 120 6.23 -3.23 -2.52
CA ALA A 120 4.80 -3.23 -2.79
C ALA A 120 4.10 -1.99 -2.20
N ARG A 121 4.43 -1.63 -0.95
CA ARG A 121 3.89 -0.42 -0.30
C ARG A 121 4.33 0.87 -1.01
N LYS A 122 5.59 0.96 -1.46
CA LYS A 122 6.09 2.12 -2.22
C LYS A 122 5.34 2.28 -3.56
N ILE A 123 5.08 1.18 -4.27
CA ILE A 123 4.27 1.20 -5.49
C ILE A 123 2.84 1.68 -5.19
N GLN A 124 2.22 1.20 -4.12
CA GLN A 124 0.89 1.66 -3.69
C GLN A 124 0.88 3.16 -3.35
N ALA A 125 1.88 3.62 -2.59
CA ALA A 125 2.02 5.02 -2.18
C ALA A 125 2.30 5.97 -3.36
N SER A 126 2.74 5.47 -4.52
CA SER A 126 2.93 6.32 -5.70
C SER A 126 1.64 7.04 -6.14
N LYS A 127 0.46 6.46 -5.88
CA LYS A 127 -0.84 7.09 -6.13
C LYS A 127 -1.02 8.39 -5.30
N GLU A 128 -0.53 8.40 -4.07
CA GLU A 128 -0.59 9.57 -3.18
C GLU A 128 0.30 10.69 -3.71
N VAL A 129 1.49 10.34 -4.22
CA VAL A 129 2.40 11.29 -4.87
C VAL A 129 1.77 11.88 -6.14
N TRP A 130 1.14 11.05 -6.97
CA TRP A 130 0.40 11.52 -8.14
C TRP A 130 -0.79 12.40 -7.74
N GLY A 131 -1.53 12.03 -6.69
CA GLY A 131 -2.61 12.84 -6.14
C GLY A 131 -2.13 14.24 -5.72
N LYS A 132 -0.93 14.34 -5.16
CA LYS A 132 -0.29 15.63 -4.85
C LYS A 132 0.07 16.42 -6.11
N ILE A 133 0.73 15.78 -7.09
CA ILE A 133 1.16 16.42 -8.33
C ILE A 133 -0.03 16.96 -9.13
N PHE A 134 -1.09 16.16 -9.26
CA PHE A 134 -2.31 16.53 -9.99
C PHE A 134 -3.32 17.34 -9.16
N GLY A 135 -3.00 17.63 -7.90
CA GLY A 135 -3.76 18.54 -7.06
C GLY A 135 -5.04 17.99 -6.45
N SER A 136 -5.25 16.67 -6.44
CA SER A 136 -6.44 16.04 -5.82
C SER A 136 -6.44 16.14 -4.29
N ILE A 137 -5.26 16.24 -3.65
CA ILE A 137 -5.08 16.41 -2.20
C ILE A 137 -4.26 17.66 -1.85
N SER A 138 -4.19 18.64 -2.74
CA SER A 138 -3.27 19.77 -2.65
C SER A 138 -3.65 20.85 -1.63
N THR A 139 -4.86 20.81 -1.06
CA THR A 139 -5.30 21.73 0.00
C THR A 139 -5.76 20.95 1.23
N ARG A 140 -5.82 21.67 2.37
CA ARG A 140 -6.29 21.09 3.63
C ARG A 140 -7.72 20.56 3.51
N GLU A 141 -8.60 21.29 2.85
CA GLU A 141 -9.99 20.93 2.66
C GLU A 141 -10.10 19.64 1.85
N LYS A 142 -9.44 19.57 0.70
CA LYS A 142 -9.39 18.36 -0.13
C LYS A 142 -8.84 17.15 0.63
N PHE A 143 -7.80 17.35 1.44
CA PHE A 143 -7.25 16.30 2.28
C PHE A 143 -8.28 15.82 3.32
N LEU A 144 -8.99 16.74 3.98
CA LEU A 144 -9.99 16.40 4.99
C LEU A 144 -11.21 15.71 4.37
N ASP A 145 -11.63 16.10 3.18
CA ASP A 145 -12.72 15.45 2.43
C ASP A 145 -12.39 14.00 2.07
N MET A 146 -11.14 13.72 1.72
CA MET A 146 -10.68 12.36 1.38
C MET A 146 -10.22 11.55 2.60
N ARG A 147 -10.19 12.15 3.79
CA ARG A 147 -9.53 11.55 4.96
C ARG A 147 -10.11 10.20 5.38
N LEU A 148 -11.44 10.03 5.29
CA LEU A 148 -12.06 8.75 5.64
C LEU A 148 -11.70 7.65 4.65
N GLU A 149 -11.66 7.96 3.37
CA GLU A 149 -11.24 7.04 2.31
C GLU A 149 -9.78 6.62 2.51
N LEU A 150 -8.87 7.57 2.70
CA LEU A 150 -7.45 7.32 2.95
C LEU A 150 -7.25 6.46 4.21
N ALA A 151 -7.97 6.77 5.29
CA ALA A 151 -7.91 6.01 6.53
C ALA A 151 -8.45 4.58 6.36
N SER A 152 -9.54 4.41 5.62
CA SER A 152 -10.14 3.09 5.38
C SER A 152 -9.22 2.18 4.57
N HIS A 153 -8.53 2.72 3.56
CA HIS A 153 -7.52 1.98 2.81
C HIS A 153 -6.37 1.52 3.71
N GLU A 154 -5.90 2.39 4.60
CA GLU A 154 -4.81 2.05 5.51
C GLU A 154 -5.24 1.03 6.55
N TRP A 155 -6.44 1.13 7.12
CA TRP A 155 -6.98 0.11 8.03
C TRP A 155 -7.15 -1.25 7.35
N ALA A 156 -7.62 -1.26 6.10
CA ALA A 156 -7.75 -2.49 5.32
C ALA A 156 -6.39 -3.13 5.06
N ARG A 157 -5.36 -2.33 4.73
CA ARG A 157 -3.99 -2.80 4.54
C ARG A 157 -3.42 -3.43 5.83
N LEU A 158 -3.52 -2.70 6.94
CA LEU A 158 -3.04 -3.17 8.25
C LEU A 158 -3.79 -4.42 8.71
N LYS A 159 -5.08 -4.54 8.40
CA LYS A 159 -5.85 -5.74 8.68
C LYS A 159 -5.38 -6.92 7.83
N ALA A 160 -5.17 -6.71 6.54
CA ALA A 160 -4.75 -7.75 5.59
C ALA A 160 -3.38 -8.37 5.94
N ASN A 161 -2.46 -7.59 6.51
CA ASN A 161 -1.14 -8.08 6.93
C ASN A 161 -1.06 -8.44 8.42
N ASN A 162 -2.20 -8.62 9.09
CA ASN A 162 -2.29 -8.92 10.51
C ASN A 162 -1.59 -7.87 11.40
N SER A 163 -1.73 -6.59 11.05
CA SER A 163 -1.11 -5.46 11.76
C SER A 163 0.40 -5.65 11.97
N LEU A 164 1.11 -6.08 10.92
CA LEU A 164 2.53 -6.43 10.96
C LEU A 164 3.38 -5.31 11.55
N GLU A 165 3.13 -4.07 11.16
CA GLU A 165 3.90 -2.91 11.63
C GLU A 165 3.73 -2.68 13.13
N CYS A 166 2.54 -2.90 13.68
CA CYS A 166 2.31 -2.84 15.13
C CYS A 166 3.11 -3.94 15.85
N ARG A 167 3.15 -5.13 15.26
CA ARG A 167 3.81 -6.32 15.82
C ARG A 167 5.33 -6.24 15.77
N ASN A 168 5.91 -5.32 15.02
CA ASN A 168 7.35 -5.05 15.06
C ASN A 168 7.82 -4.52 16.43
N CYS A 169 6.92 -3.86 17.18
CA CYS A 169 7.21 -3.34 18.52
C CYS A 169 6.33 -3.98 19.61
N HIS A 170 5.12 -4.44 19.26
CA HIS A 170 4.17 -5.04 20.20
C HIS A 170 4.04 -6.55 19.98
N SER A 171 4.75 -7.35 20.76
CA SER A 171 4.56 -8.81 20.78
C SER A 171 3.42 -9.17 21.74
N ALA A 172 2.46 -9.96 21.23
CA ALA A 172 1.34 -10.44 22.06
C ALA A 172 1.85 -11.28 23.25
N GLU A 173 2.85 -12.12 23.01
CA GLU A 173 3.46 -13.02 24.02
C GLU A 173 4.16 -12.24 25.15
N SER A 174 4.58 -11.01 24.87
CA SER A 174 5.24 -10.13 25.84
C SER A 174 4.28 -9.20 26.58
N MET A 175 2.98 -9.26 26.28
CA MET A 175 1.98 -8.43 26.95
C MET A 175 1.62 -8.98 28.33
N ASP A 176 1.83 -8.17 29.36
CA ASP A 176 1.37 -8.45 30.71
C ASP A 176 -0.09 -8.04 30.87
N LEU A 177 -0.99 -9.01 30.72
CA LEU A 177 -2.44 -8.75 30.81
C LEU A 177 -2.89 -8.32 32.22
N VAL A 178 -2.15 -8.69 33.28
CA VAL A 178 -2.50 -8.31 34.64
C VAL A 178 -2.34 -6.80 34.86
N LYS A 179 -1.41 -6.18 34.14
CA LYS A 179 -1.20 -4.72 34.21
C LYS A 179 -2.14 -3.93 33.31
N GLN A 180 -2.94 -4.59 32.50
CA GLN A 180 -3.95 -3.94 31.67
C GLN A 180 -5.27 -3.78 32.42
N GLY A 181 -6.08 -2.80 32.01
CA GLY A 181 -7.45 -2.72 32.53
C GLY A 181 -8.26 -3.96 32.11
N THR A 182 -9.16 -4.43 32.98
CA THR A 182 -9.94 -5.68 32.80
C THR A 182 -10.53 -5.85 31.40
N ARG A 183 -11.19 -4.81 30.90
CA ARG A 183 -11.79 -4.83 29.55
C ARG A 183 -10.75 -5.06 28.44
N ALA A 184 -9.57 -4.46 28.56
CA ALA A 184 -8.51 -4.62 27.58
C ALA A 184 -7.89 -6.03 27.65
N ALA A 185 -7.63 -6.52 28.86
CA ALA A 185 -7.11 -7.86 29.10
C ALA A 185 -8.04 -8.95 28.54
N GLU A 186 -9.34 -8.86 28.82
CA GLU A 186 -10.37 -9.78 28.30
C GLU A 186 -10.46 -9.72 26.77
N ALA A 187 -10.44 -8.52 26.18
CA ALA A 187 -10.48 -8.37 24.73
C ALA A 187 -9.23 -8.95 24.05
N HIS A 188 -8.04 -8.71 24.61
CA HIS A 188 -6.81 -9.28 24.08
C HIS A 188 -6.81 -10.81 24.20
N GLN A 189 -7.21 -11.34 25.36
CA GLN A 189 -7.29 -12.79 25.54
C GLN A 189 -8.26 -13.44 24.56
N ARG A 190 -9.44 -12.83 24.38
CA ARG A 190 -10.48 -13.37 23.52
C ARG A 190 -10.16 -13.27 22.03
N PHE A 191 -9.64 -12.13 21.57
CA PHE A 191 -9.56 -11.82 20.15
C PHE A 191 -8.13 -11.80 19.59
N LEU A 192 -7.16 -11.30 20.36
CA LEU A 192 -5.78 -11.18 19.88
C LEU A 192 -5.05 -12.52 19.93
N PHE A 193 -5.13 -13.23 21.07
CA PHE A 193 -4.44 -14.51 21.24
C PHE A 193 -5.08 -15.65 20.42
N THR A 194 -6.36 -15.54 20.09
CA THR A 194 -7.05 -16.49 19.19
C THR A 194 -6.84 -16.18 17.72
N GLY A 195 -6.32 -14.99 17.39
CA GLY A 195 -6.16 -14.53 16.01
C GLY A 195 -7.48 -14.13 15.32
N GLU A 196 -8.59 -14.02 16.08
CA GLU A 196 -9.89 -13.63 15.53
C GLU A 196 -9.90 -12.18 15.05
N LYS A 197 -9.14 -11.29 15.73
CA LYS A 197 -9.00 -9.88 15.36
C LYS A 197 -7.55 -9.45 15.37
N THR A 198 -7.24 -8.49 14.50
CA THR A 198 -5.94 -7.85 14.45
C THR A 198 -5.91 -6.59 15.33
N CYS A 199 -4.73 -6.03 15.57
CA CYS A 199 -4.58 -4.82 16.39
C CYS A 199 -5.45 -3.67 15.86
N ILE A 200 -5.43 -3.45 14.54
CA ILE A 200 -6.14 -2.34 13.91
C ILE A 200 -7.66 -2.49 13.94
N ASP A 201 -8.20 -3.68 14.14
CA ASP A 201 -9.64 -3.87 14.26
C ASP A 201 -10.22 -3.09 15.46
N CYS A 202 -9.41 -2.94 16.53
CA CYS A 202 -9.80 -2.25 17.75
C CYS A 202 -9.04 -0.94 17.99
N HIS A 203 -7.76 -0.86 17.58
CA HIS A 203 -6.85 0.25 17.89
C HIS A 203 -6.78 1.28 16.75
N LYS A 204 -7.92 1.76 16.25
CA LYS A 204 -7.99 2.90 15.34
C LYS A 204 -7.80 4.21 16.11
N GLY A 205 -7.19 5.21 15.47
CA GLY A 205 -7.04 6.54 16.07
C GLY A 205 -5.91 6.68 17.09
N ILE A 206 -4.99 5.71 17.19
CA ILE A 206 -3.87 5.73 18.16
C ILE A 206 -2.76 6.71 17.79
N ALA A 207 -2.64 7.08 16.53
CA ALA A 207 -1.61 7.99 16.02
C ALA A 207 -2.20 9.24 15.37
N HIS A 208 -3.44 9.18 14.93
CA HIS A 208 -4.14 10.27 14.24
C HIS A 208 -5.58 10.35 14.73
N LYS A 209 -6.15 11.56 14.70
CA LYS A 209 -7.57 11.74 14.99
C LYS A 209 -8.41 10.96 13.98
N LEU A 210 -9.44 10.31 14.47
CA LEU A 210 -10.38 9.60 13.60
C LEU A 210 -11.13 10.61 12.71
N PRO A 211 -11.27 10.32 11.42
CA PRO A 211 -12.12 11.12 10.54
C PRO A 211 -13.60 10.99 10.93
N ALA A 212 -14.41 11.95 10.54
CA ALA A 212 -15.87 11.86 10.67
C ALA A 212 -16.37 10.58 9.96
N GLY A 213 -17.35 9.90 10.52
CA GLY A 213 -17.85 8.63 10.00
C GLY A 213 -17.01 7.38 10.31
N ALA A 214 -15.84 7.53 10.94
CA ALA A 214 -14.96 6.40 11.25
C ALA A 214 -15.61 5.35 12.18
N TYR A 215 -16.52 5.76 13.04
CA TYR A 215 -17.23 4.85 13.95
C TYR A 215 -18.29 4.00 13.23
N ASP A 216 -18.93 4.54 12.21
CA ASP A 216 -19.90 3.83 11.40
C ASP A 216 -19.24 2.72 10.58
N PHE A 217 -17.94 2.89 10.28
CA PHE A 217 -17.13 1.96 9.50
C PHE A 217 -16.63 0.72 10.25
N GLY A 218 -16.68 0.65 11.55
CA GLY A 218 -15.96 -0.40 12.24
C GLY A 218 -16.59 -1.03 13.46
N LEU A 219 -17.64 -0.45 14.01
CA LEU A 219 -18.31 -0.98 15.20
C LEU A 219 -19.62 -1.72 14.87
N ALA A 220 -20.21 -1.50 13.71
CA ALA A 220 -21.45 -2.12 13.28
C ALA A 220 -21.29 -3.46 12.55
N SER A 221 -20.08 -3.86 12.18
CA SER A 221 -19.90 -5.03 11.34
C SER A 221 -18.97 -6.07 11.94
N GLY A 222 -19.51 -7.12 12.42
CA GLY A 222 -18.86 -8.39 12.73
C GLY A 222 -18.47 -9.18 11.46
N GLY A 223 -18.04 -8.54 10.36
CA GLY A 223 -17.63 -9.28 9.16
C GLY A 223 -17.15 -8.39 8.02
N HIS A 224 -16.25 -8.94 7.22
CA HIS A 224 -15.65 -8.32 6.04
C HIS A 224 -16.70 -7.79 5.02
N GLU A 225 -17.80 -8.49 4.89
CA GLU A 225 -18.90 -8.15 3.97
C GLU A 225 -19.73 -6.92 4.41
N GLY A 226 -19.90 -6.72 5.71
CA GLY A 226 -20.59 -5.55 6.27
C GLY A 226 -19.78 -4.26 6.10
N SER A 227 -18.44 -4.33 6.21
CA SER A 227 -17.56 -3.18 6.00
C SER A 227 -17.54 -2.72 4.54
N ILE A 228 -17.57 -3.65 3.58
CA ILE A 228 -17.62 -3.33 2.14
C ILE A 228 -18.96 -2.68 1.78
N LYS A 229 -20.07 -3.22 2.27
CA LYS A 229 -21.41 -2.65 2.03
C LYS A 229 -21.57 -1.26 2.66
N ALA A 230 -21.08 -1.07 3.89
CA ALA A 230 -21.10 0.24 4.55
C ALA A 230 -20.23 1.27 3.81
N MET A 231 -19.07 0.84 3.25
CA MET A 231 -18.22 1.68 2.44
C MET A 231 -18.87 2.06 1.11
N GLN A 232 -19.50 1.11 0.45
CA GLN A 232 -20.22 1.36 -0.80
C GLN A 232 -21.39 2.33 -0.58
N ALA A 233 -22.20 2.11 0.46
CA ALA A 233 -23.31 3.00 0.81
C ALA A 233 -22.85 4.42 1.18
N TYR A 234 -21.71 4.56 1.87
CA TYR A 234 -21.12 5.87 2.18
C TYR A 234 -20.58 6.57 0.93
N LEU A 235 -19.94 5.85 0.02
CA LEU A 235 -19.44 6.41 -1.25
C LEU A 235 -20.60 6.84 -2.16
N GLU A 236 -21.70 6.11 -2.17
CA GLU A 236 -22.92 6.46 -2.90
C GLU A 236 -23.55 7.73 -2.33
N THR A 237 -23.76 7.83 -1.02
CA THR A 237 -24.32 9.02 -0.37
C THR A 237 -23.45 10.25 -0.51
N THR A 238 -22.11 10.12 -0.44
CA THR A 238 -21.18 11.24 -0.66
C THR A 238 -21.13 11.68 -2.12
N SER A 239 -21.28 10.78 -3.07
CA SER A 239 -21.35 11.12 -4.50
C SER A 239 -22.65 11.87 -4.84
N GLU A 240 -23.77 11.44 -4.29
CA GLU A 240 -25.07 12.12 -4.43
C GLU A 240 -25.06 13.51 -3.79
N MET A 241 -24.50 13.65 -2.60
CA MET A 241 -24.37 14.95 -1.91
C MET A 241 -23.46 15.92 -2.67
N LYS A 242 -22.35 15.43 -3.24
CA LYS A 242 -21.47 16.22 -4.12
C LYS A 242 -22.16 16.63 -5.42
N ALA A 243 -22.97 15.75 -6.01
CA ALA A 243 -23.74 16.04 -7.20
C ALA A 243 -24.81 17.11 -6.94
N THR A 244 -25.48 17.05 -5.78
CA THR A 244 -26.50 18.00 -5.35
C THR A 244 -25.90 19.39 -5.10
N LEU A 245 -24.75 19.46 -4.41
CA LEU A 245 -24.00 20.72 -4.18
C LEU A 245 -23.48 21.32 -5.49
N ALA A 246 -23.04 20.49 -6.43
CA ALA A 246 -22.58 20.95 -7.74
C ALA A 246 -23.73 21.43 -8.65
N ALA A 247 -24.95 20.95 -8.45
CA ALA A 247 -26.15 21.40 -9.13
C ALA A 247 -26.62 22.76 -8.57
N ASP A 248 -26.59 22.93 -7.24
CA ASP A 248 -26.99 24.17 -6.57
C ASP A 248 -26.07 25.33 -6.89
N ASN A 249 -24.75 25.08 -6.96
CA ASN A 249 -23.74 26.08 -7.37
C ASN A 249 -23.82 26.51 -8.86
N ARG A 250 -24.59 25.80 -9.69
CA ARG A 250 -24.82 26.16 -11.10
C ARG A 250 -26.11 26.95 -11.31
N SER A 251 -26.95 27.04 -10.28
CA SER A 251 -28.21 27.75 -10.30
C SER A 251 -28.12 29.16 -9.68
N GLN A 252 -26.94 29.53 -9.16
CA GLN A 252 -26.59 30.89 -8.69
C GLN A 252 -25.67 31.59 -9.68
#